data_7299eb024a27740e3e4f2cf3ea8f39d0
#
_entry.id   7299eb024a27740e3e4f2cf3ea8f39d0
#
_cell.length_a   1.000
_cell.length_b   1.000
_cell.length_c   1.000
_cell.angle_alpha   90.00
_cell.angle_beta   90.00
_cell.angle_gamma   90.00
#
_symmetry.space_group_name_H-M   'P 1'
#
loop_
_entity.id
_entity.type
_entity.pdbx_description
1 polymer ?
#
loop_
_entity_poly.entity_id
_entity_poly.type
_entity_poly.pdbx_seq_one_letter_code
_entity_poly.pdbx_strand_id
1 'polypeptide(L)'
;TVVNQDPWWCASSRYADIVLPATSHLERDDISTGGTYSNDKIYAMRKVIKPFGESLDDFEIFRRLAALMGVEYGFTEGKTVMDILKASYEKTSQKVPFDQFWKEGLVRIEVPEKMRQWVRHGDFYTDPAKHPLHTKSGKIELYCSEIARFNVPDCPPVPKYLEPSEFLGNAKPGQVHVVSPHPYNRVHSQMAQADVRFEQNVKGRQHVLISVEDAADKGIKNGDLVELSNSRGALIAGAVVTDKIMKGVVSLEEGNWIQLDSKGRCNSGAINMITTSVASSGLSQATSANTCIADLKRCDDAESPNRA
;
A
#
# COMPACT_ATOMS: atom_id res chain seq x y z
N THR A 1 10.97 13.66 18.57
CA THR A 1 11.85 13.64 17.37
C THR A 1 11.32 12.62 16.39
N VAL A 2 11.11 13.02 15.16
CA VAL A 2 10.70 12.18 14.05
C VAL A 2 11.87 12.03 13.09
N VAL A 3 12.28 10.78 12.84
CA VAL A 3 13.32 10.44 11.86
C VAL A 3 12.65 9.76 10.68
N ASN A 4 12.88 10.27 9.48
CA ASN A 4 12.42 9.64 8.25
C ASN A 4 13.61 9.10 7.45
N GLN A 5 13.55 7.82 7.11
CA GLN A 5 14.55 7.14 6.30
C GLN A 5 13.86 6.65 5.03
N ASP A 6 14.14 7.28 3.90
CA ASP A 6 13.42 7.02 2.65
C ASP A 6 14.30 7.37 1.43
N PRO A 7 14.24 6.61 0.33
CA PRO A 7 14.91 6.97 -0.92
C PRO A 7 14.28 8.18 -1.61
N TRP A 8 13.08 8.60 -1.21
CA TRP A 8 12.33 9.68 -1.83
C TRP A 8 11.97 10.78 -0.84
N TRP A 9 11.98 12.03 -1.29
CA TRP A 9 11.47 13.16 -0.51
C TRP A 9 9.94 13.12 -0.47
N CYS A 10 9.40 12.23 0.37
CA CYS A 10 7.96 11.99 0.50
C CYS A 10 7.27 13.00 1.45
N ALA A 11 5.96 12.88 1.58
CA ALA A 11 5.20 13.76 2.48
C ALA A 11 5.68 13.65 3.94
N SER A 12 6.05 12.47 4.42
CA SER A 12 6.59 12.26 5.77
C SER A 12 7.94 12.96 5.98
N SER A 13 8.78 13.03 4.94
CA SER A 13 10.07 13.74 5.01
C SER A 13 9.91 15.22 5.34
N ARG A 14 8.81 15.84 4.88
CA ARG A 14 8.51 17.28 5.12
C ARG A 14 8.16 17.59 6.57
N TYR A 15 7.76 16.59 7.34
CA TYR A 15 7.37 16.71 8.74
C TYR A 15 8.39 16.07 9.69
N ALA A 16 9.49 15.53 9.16
CA ALA A 16 10.54 14.92 9.97
C ALA A 16 11.53 15.98 10.48
N ASP A 17 12.03 15.76 11.70
CA ASP A 17 13.12 16.56 12.27
C ASP A 17 14.47 16.18 11.64
N ILE A 18 14.63 14.92 11.26
CA ILE A 18 15.83 14.36 10.65
C ILE A 18 15.42 13.49 9.45
N VAL A 19 16.05 13.72 8.30
CA VAL A 19 15.86 12.88 7.11
C VAL A 19 17.19 12.20 6.78
N LEU A 20 17.16 10.86 6.70
CA LEU A 20 18.29 10.03 6.33
C LEU A 20 18.03 9.47 4.91
N PRO A 21 18.76 9.93 3.88
CA PRO A 21 18.54 9.44 2.54
C PRO A 21 19.00 7.98 2.43
N ALA A 22 18.07 7.11 2.02
CA ALA A 22 18.32 5.69 1.83
C ALA A 22 18.50 5.33 0.35
N THR A 23 19.20 4.24 0.07
CA THR A 23 19.34 3.72 -1.30
C THR A 23 18.07 3.01 -1.76
N SER A 24 17.78 3.14 -3.05
CA SER A 24 16.83 2.26 -3.74
C SER A 24 17.43 0.85 -3.94
N HIS A 25 16.59 -0.11 -4.32
CA HIS A 25 17.04 -1.48 -4.61
C HIS A 25 18.02 -1.59 -5.79
N LEU A 26 18.09 -0.59 -6.68
CA LEU A 26 19.06 -0.55 -7.76
C LEU A 26 20.45 -0.06 -7.33
N GLU A 27 20.53 0.57 -6.18
CA GLU A 27 21.74 1.22 -5.64
C GLU A 27 22.47 0.37 -4.60
N ARG A 28 21.94 -0.81 -4.23
CA ARG A 28 22.53 -1.74 -3.27
C ARG A 28 22.48 -3.18 -3.75
N ASP A 29 23.29 -4.03 -3.11
CA ASP A 29 23.23 -5.48 -3.28
C ASP A 29 22.15 -6.05 -2.34
N ASP A 30 21.37 -7.02 -2.83
CA ASP A 30 20.30 -7.67 -2.07
C ASP A 30 19.95 -9.05 -2.65
N ILE A 31 19.06 -9.78 -2.00
CA ILE A 31 18.46 -11.03 -2.48
C ILE A 31 16.94 -10.92 -2.38
N SER A 32 16.25 -11.40 -3.40
CA SER A 32 14.79 -11.45 -3.39
C SER A 32 14.26 -12.80 -3.87
N THR A 33 13.06 -13.14 -3.49
CA THR A 33 12.32 -14.30 -4.02
C THR A 33 11.33 -13.87 -5.08
N GLY A 34 11.09 -14.74 -6.06
CA GLY A 34 10.20 -14.43 -7.19
C GLY A 34 8.74 -14.71 -6.90
N GLY A 35 7.96 -13.64 -6.93
CA GLY A 35 6.50 -13.71 -6.97
C GLY A 35 5.82 -14.11 -5.66
N THR A 36 4.61 -13.62 -5.46
CA THR A 36 3.83 -13.82 -4.24
C THR A 36 3.30 -15.25 -4.10
N TYR A 37 3.08 -15.94 -5.21
CA TYR A 37 2.42 -17.25 -5.24
C TYR A 37 3.34 -18.38 -5.71
N SER A 38 4.25 -18.15 -6.64
CA SER A 38 5.13 -19.20 -7.13
C SER A 38 6.32 -19.43 -6.21
N ASN A 39 6.99 -18.37 -5.75
CA ASN A 39 8.21 -18.40 -4.92
C ASN A 39 9.23 -19.48 -5.33
N ASP A 40 9.26 -19.77 -6.64
CA ASP A 40 10.08 -20.82 -7.26
C ASP A 40 11.45 -20.31 -7.74
N LYS A 41 11.79 -19.07 -7.37
CA LYS A 41 13.03 -18.42 -7.80
C LYS A 41 13.62 -17.58 -6.67
N ILE A 42 14.96 -17.55 -6.64
CA ILE A 42 15.72 -16.60 -5.84
C ILE A 42 16.56 -15.76 -6.81
N TYR A 43 16.51 -14.46 -6.64
CA TYR A 43 17.23 -13.50 -7.47
C TYR A 43 18.37 -12.86 -6.71
N ALA A 44 19.54 -12.75 -7.35
CA ALA A 44 20.63 -11.90 -6.92
C ALA A 44 20.35 -10.48 -7.42
N MET A 45 19.96 -9.60 -6.54
CA MET A 45 19.69 -8.19 -6.85
C MET A 45 20.99 -7.41 -6.70
N ARG A 46 21.84 -7.49 -7.72
CA ARG A 46 23.14 -6.81 -7.72
C ARG A 46 22.96 -5.31 -7.94
N LYS A 47 23.74 -4.52 -7.25
CA LYS A 47 23.84 -3.08 -7.44
C LYS A 47 24.10 -2.74 -8.91
N VAL A 48 23.27 -1.90 -9.50
CA VAL A 48 23.30 -1.53 -10.93
C VAL A 48 23.83 -0.10 -11.12
N ILE A 49 23.50 0.80 -10.20
CA ILE A 49 23.88 2.20 -10.23
C ILE A 49 24.54 2.61 -8.90
N LYS A 50 25.32 3.68 -8.92
CA LYS A 50 25.88 4.26 -7.70
C LYS A 50 24.78 4.92 -6.87
N PRO A 51 24.87 4.91 -5.52
CA PRO A 51 23.99 5.70 -4.69
C PRO A 51 23.94 7.16 -5.11
N PHE A 52 22.75 7.72 -5.14
CA PHE A 52 22.54 9.12 -5.48
C PHE A 52 22.85 10.02 -4.27
N GLY A 53 23.64 11.07 -4.47
CA GLY A 53 23.97 12.03 -3.43
C GLY A 53 24.66 11.38 -2.21
N GLU A 54 24.09 11.60 -1.05
CA GLU A 54 24.56 11.07 0.25
C GLU A 54 23.82 9.81 0.70
N SER A 55 23.05 9.17 -0.19
CA SER A 55 22.25 7.98 0.13
C SER A 55 23.15 6.81 0.56
N LEU A 56 22.74 6.17 1.64
CA LEU A 56 23.36 4.96 2.18
C LEU A 56 22.32 3.84 2.22
N ASP A 57 22.79 2.58 2.14
CA ASP A 57 21.89 1.47 2.40
C ASP A 57 21.49 1.38 3.87
N ASP A 58 20.35 0.76 4.13
CA ASP A 58 19.77 0.68 5.47
C ASP A 58 20.74 0.06 6.48
N PHE A 59 21.48 -0.99 6.06
CA PHE A 59 22.46 -1.63 6.93
C PHE A 59 23.57 -0.65 7.33
N GLU A 60 24.09 0.13 6.40
CA GLU A 60 25.17 1.09 6.67
C GLU A 60 24.69 2.26 7.55
N ILE A 61 23.43 2.73 7.36
CA ILE A 61 22.81 3.73 8.22
C ILE A 61 22.77 3.22 9.66
N PHE A 62 22.21 2.01 9.87
CA PHE A 62 22.12 1.44 11.22
C PHE A 62 23.47 1.02 11.80
N ARG A 63 24.43 0.58 10.98
CA ARG A 63 25.79 0.30 11.42
C ARG A 63 26.47 1.55 12.00
N ARG A 64 26.37 2.69 11.30
CA ARG A 64 26.92 3.96 11.78
C ARG A 64 26.24 4.42 13.07
N LEU A 65 24.94 4.27 13.15
CA LEU A 65 24.20 4.59 14.37
C LEU A 65 24.63 3.69 15.54
N ALA A 66 24.77 2.39 15.30
CA ALA A 66 25.25 1.44 16.31
C ALA A 66 26.68 1.73 16.76
N ALA A 67 27.56 2.18 15.83
CA ALA A 67 28.92 2.61 16.17
C ALA A 67 28.91 3.83 17.09
N LEU A 68 28.08 4.85 16.80
CA LEU A 68 27.91 6.01 17.66
C LEU A 68 27.38 5.67 19.06
N MET A 69 26.57 4.59 19.16
CA MET A 69 26.04 4.07 20.41
C MET A 69 26.99 3.09 21.12
N GLY A 70 28.14 2.77 20.54
CA GLY A 70 29.09 1.81 21.10
C GLY A 70 28.66 0.33 21.04
N VAL A 71 27.69 -0.01 20.15
CA VAL A 71 27.11 -1.35 20.03
C VAL A 71 27.26 -1.95 18.61
N GLU A 72 28.18 -1.43 17.81
CA GLU A 72 28.38 -1.83 16.40
C GLU A 72 28.56 -3.35 16.24
N TYR A 73 29.40 -3.96 17.07
CA TYR A 73 29.62 -5.42 17.00
C TYR A 73 28.35 -6.22 17.34
N GLY A 74 27.57 -5.73 18.31
CA GLY A 74 26.30 -6.36 18.66
C GLY A 74 25.28 -6.32 17.52
N PHE A 75 25.33 -5.30 16.67
CA PHE A 75 24.48 -5.16 15.49
C PHE A 75 25.00 -5.98 14.30
N THR A 76 26.31 -5.90 14.00
CA THR A 76 26.90 -6.48 12.79
C THR A 76 27.45 -7.89 12.97
N GLU A 77 27.82 -8.28 14.19
CA GLU A 77 28.63 -9.48 14.48
C GLU A 77 29.94 -9.51 13.67
N GLY A 78 30.44 -8.33 13.26
CA GLY A 78 31.62 -8.21 12.38
C GLY A 78 31.37 -8.60 10.92
N LYS A 79 30.12 -8.81 10.52
CA LYS A 79 29.72 -9.21 9.16
C LYS A 79 29.53 -8.02 8.25
N THR A 80 29.89 -8.17 6.99
CA THR A 80 29.53 -7.28 5.89
C THR A 80 28.13 -7.61 5.36
N VAL A 81 27.56 -6.72 4.54
CA VAL A 81 26.31 -6.98 3.80
C VAL A 81 26.42 -8.27 3.01
N MET A 82 27.54 -8.49 2.29
CA MET A 82 27.73 -9.69 1.48
C MET A 82 27.80 -10.97 2.31
N ASP A 83 28.38 -10.93 3.51
CA ASP A 83 28.38 -12.07 4.43
C ASP A 83 26.96 -12.42 4.90
N ILE A 84 26.13 -11.39 5.14
CA ILE A 84 24.73 -11.55 5.54
C ILE A 84 23.91 -12.15 4.39
N LEU A 85 24.09 -11.64 3.17
CA LEU A 85 23.41 -12.16 1.98
C LEU A 85 23.79 -13.61 1.70
N LYS A 86 25.08 -13.94 1.80
CA LYS A 86 25.58 -15.31 1.65
C LYS A 86 24.96 -16.24 2.69
N ALA A 87 25.01 -15.87 3.96
CA ALA A 87 24.40 -16.66 5.03
C ALA A 87 22.88 -16.83 4.87
N SER A 88 22.19 -15.80 4.36
CA SER A 88 20.75 -15.84 4.08
C SER A 88 20.43 -16.79 2.94
N TYR A 89 21.22 -16.76 1.86
CA TYR A 89 21.07 -17.67 0.74
C TYR A 89 21.34 -19.14 1.17
N GLU A 90 22.40 -19.38 1.91
CA GLU A 90 22.78 -20.72 2.39
C GLU A 90 21.67 -21.37 3.24
N LYS A 91 20.91 -20.59 4.01
CA LYS A 91 19.72 -21.06 4.75
C LYS A 91 18.60 -21.59 3.83
N THR A 92 18.59 -21.23 2.57
CA THR A 92 17.59 -21.74 1.61
C THR A 92 17.91 -23.16 1.13
N SER A 93 19.04 -23.73 1.53
CA SER A 93 19.50 -25.10 1.23
C SER A 93 19.56 -25.41 -0.27
N GLN A 94 19.88 -24.42 -1.10
CA GLN A 94 20.03 -24.62 -2.54
C GLN A 94 21.31 -25.43 -2.87
N LYS A 95 21.24 -26.22 -3.94
CA LYS A 95 22.37 -27.02 -4.42
C LYS A 95 23.44 -26.16 -5.13
N VAL A 96 23.05 -25.02 -5.65
CA VAL A 96 23.95 -24.08 -6.34
C VAL A 96 24.73 -23.29 -5.30
N PRO A 97 26.07 -23.24 -5.33
CA PRO A 97 26.85 -22.42 -4.41
C PRO A 97 26.55 -20.93 -4.57
N PHE A 98 26.69 -20.17 -3.46
CA PHE A 98 26.39 -18.72 -3.47
C PHE A 98 27.13 -17.95 -4.58
N ASP A 99 28.43 -18.19 -4.76
CA ASP A 99 29.22 -17.45 -5.75
C ASP A 99 28.76 -17.70 -7.18
N GLN A 100 28.31 -18.93 -7.49
CA GLN A 100 27.72 -19.26 -8.77
C GLN A 100 26.34 -18.59 -8.94
N PHE A 101 25.46 -18.70 -7.92
CA PHE A 101 24.18 -18.01 -7.89
C PHE A 101 24.34 -16.51 -8.09
N TRP A 102 25.27 -15.90 -7.35
CA TRP A 102 25.53 -14.45 -7.44
C TRP A 102 26.00 -14.02 -8.83
N LYS A 103 26.81 -14.83 -9.48
CA LYS A 103 27.28 -14.61 -10.85
C LYS A 103 26.16 -14.78 -11.88
N GLU A 104 25.37 -15.84 -11.76
CA GLU A 104 24.28 -16.16 -12.70
C GLU A 104 23.04 -15.26 -12.51
N GLY A 105 22.83 -14.73 -11.33
CA GLY A 105 21.77 -13.79 -11.01
C GLY A 105 20.43 -14.44 -10.62
N LEU A 106 20.29 -15.76 -10.80
CA LEU A 106 19.03 -16.48 -10.56
C LEU A 106 19.30 -17.93 -10.24
N VAL A 107 18.58 -18.46 -9.24
CA VAL A 107 18.42 -19.91 -9.05
C VAL A 107 16.93 -20.27 -9.03
N ARG A 108 16.60 -21.39 -9.67
CA ARG A 108 15.24 -21.96 -9.61
C ARG A 108 15.14 -22.96 -8.50
N ILE A 109 14.11 -22.81 -7.67
CA ILE A 109 13.80 -23.79 -6.62
C ILE A 109 13.01 -24.91 -7.25
N GLU A 110 13.46 -26.13 -7.07
CA GLU A 110 12.71 -27.30 -7.50
C GLU A 110 11.48 -27.46 -6.61
N VAL A 111 10.28 -27.29 -7.20
CA VAL A 111 9.02 -27.47 -6.49
C VAL A 111 8.62 -28.93 -6.58
N PRO A 112 8.58 -29.67 -5.46
CA PRO A 112 8.14 -31.08 -5.46
C PRO A 112 6.73 -31.25 -6.03
N GLU A 113 6.47 -32.34 -6.75
CA GLU A 113 5.16 -32.60 -7.38
C GLU A 113 4.00 -32.53 -6.38
N LYS A 114 4.19 -33.05 -5.18
CA LYS A 114 3.22 -32.91 -4.09
C LYS A 114 2.83 -31.46 -3.79
N MET A 115 3.77 -30.53 -3.90
CA MET A 115 3.50 -29.10 -3.67
C MET A 115 2.81 -28.43 -4.86
N ARG A 116 3.02 -28.91 -6.07
CA ARG A 116 2.31 -28.43 -7.27
C ARG A 116 0.83 -28.78 -7.25
N GLN A 117 0.50 -29.91 -6.66
CA GLN A 117 -0.88 -30.42 -6.52
C GLN A 117 -1.51 -30.01 -5.18
N TRP A 118 -0.79 -29.24 -4.36
CA TRP A 118 -1.29 -28.86 -3.04
C TRP A 118 -2.52 -27.96 -3.15
N VAL A 119 -3.58 -28.36 -2.45
CA VAL A 119 -4.80 -27.58 -2.29
C VAL A 119 -4.92 -27.19 -0.83
N ARG A 120 -5.14 -25.91 -0.55
CA ARG A 120 -5.32 -25.40 0.81
C ARG A 120 -6.47 -26.14 1.48
N HIS A 121 -6.21 -26.70 2.66
CA HIS A 121 -7.16 -27.55 3.42
C HIS A 121 -7.64 -28.79 2.68
N GLY A 122 -6.93 -29.26 1.62
CA GLY A 122 -7.30 -30.47 0.86
C GLY A 122 -7.37 -31.72 1.71
N ASP A 123 -6.42 -31.89 2.64
CA ASP A 123 -6.40 -33.02 3.57
C ASP A 123 -7.61 -33.01 4.52
N PHE A 124 -7.99 -31.86 5.04
CA PHE A 124 -9.20 -31.68 5.85
C PHE A 124 -10.47 -32.01 5.03
N TYR A 125 -10.51 -31.55 3.77
CA TYR A 125 -11.65 -31.84 2.90
C TYR A 125 -11.80 -33.36 2.64
N THR A 126 -10.68 -34.06 2.49
CA THR A 126 -10.67 -35.51 2.20
C THR A 126 -10.99 -36.36 3.43
N ASP A 127 -10.37 -36.07 4.58
CA ASP A 127 -10.56 -36.80 5.84
C ASP A 127 -10.44 -35.82 7.04
N PRO A 128 -11.54 -35.14 7.40
CA PRO A 128 -11.50 -34.15 8.49
C PRO A 128 -11.22 -34.75 9.87
N ALA A 129 -11.39 -36.07 10.05
CA ALA A 129 -11.10 -36.71 11.32
C ALA A 129 -9.60 -36.90 11.55
N LYS A 130 -8.86 -37.23 10.48
CA LYS A 130 -7.41 -37.39 10.55
C LYS A 130 -6.65 -36.06 10.41
N HIS A 131 -7.24 -35.09 9.73
CA HIS A 131 -6.64 -33.80 9.41
C HIS A 131 -7.52 -32.63 9.88
N PRO A 132 -7.78 -32.51 11.21
CA PRO A 132 -8.61 -31.44 11.72
C PRO A 132 -8.00 -30.06 11.42
N LEU A 133 -8.84 -29.03 11.33
CA LEU A 133 -8.38 -27.65 11.23
C LEU A 133 -7.73 -27.21 12.56
N HIS A 134 -6.87 -26.19 12.48
CA HIS A 134 -6.26 -25.55 13.66
C HIS A 134 -7.25 -24.61 14.39
N THR A 135 -8.49 -25.03 14.53
CA THR A 135 -9.53 -24.36 15.32
C THR A 135 -9.79 -25.16 16.60
N LYS A 136 -10.47 -24.57 17.57
CA LYS A 136 -10.79 -25.27 18.83
C LYS A 136 -11.62 -26.54 18.63
N SER A 137 -12.52 -26.52 17.67
CA SER A 137 -13.38 -27.65 17.33
C SER A 137 -12.73 -28.64 16.33
N GLY A 138 -11.59 -28.28 15.74
CA GLY A 138 -11.02 -28.99 14.62
C GLY A 138 -11.82 -28.86 13.31
N LYS A 139 -12.86 -28.06 13.30
CA LYS A 139 -13.81 -27.87 12.20
C LYS A 139 -13.88 -26.40 11.78
N ILE A 140 -14.63 -26.10 10.74
CA ILE A 140 -14.98 -24.71 10.37
C ILE A 140 -15.87 -24.13 11.47
N GLU A 141 -15.47 -23.02 12.07
CA GLU A 141 -16.20 -22.33 13.12
C GLU A 141 -16.88 -21.10 12.54
N LEU A 142 -18.21 -21.11 12.51
CA LEU A 142 -19.04 -19.97 12.09
C LEU A 142 -19.34 -19.02 13.25
N TYR A 143 -19.18 -19.47 14.47
CA TYR A 143 -19.30 -18.69 15.69
C TYR A 143 -17.96 -18.66 16.42
N CYS A 144 -17.41 -17.48 16.67
CA CYS A 144 -16.16 -17.31 17.39
C CYS A 144 -16.42 -16.99 18.87
N SER A 145 -16.28 -17.97 19.74
CA SER A 145 -16.48 -17.81 21.18
C SER A 145 -15.48 -16.83 21.82
N GLU A 146 -14.29 -16.68 21.26
CA GLU A 146 -13.30 -15.71 21.77
C GLU A 146 -13.79 -14.28 21.51
N ILE A 147 -14.28 -13.99 20.30
CA ILE A 147 -14.83 -12.67 19.97
C ILE A 147 -16.07 -12.38 20.84
N ALA A 148 -16.94 -13.38 21.05
CA ALA A 148 -18.13 -13.24 21.88
C ALA A 148 -17.82 -12.76 23.32
N ARG A 149 -16.67 -13.18 23.87
CA ARG A 149 -16.26 -12.80 25.24
C ARG A 149 -15.92 -11.32 25.39
N PHE A 150 -15.51 -10.66 24.32
CA PHE A 150 -15.23 -9.22 24.34
C PHE A 150 -16.49 -8.37 24.35
N ASN A 151 -17.62 -8.93 23.90
CA ASN A 151 -18.93 -8.24 23.87
C ASN A 151 -18.88 -6.85 23.21
N VAL A 152 -18.19 -6.76 22.08
CA VAL A 152 -18.00 -5.51 21.31
C VAL A 152 -19.09 -5.43 20.25
N PRO A 153 -19.96 -4.39 20.25
CA PRO A 153 -21.13 -4.31 19.35
C PRO A 153 -20.78 -4.29 17.87
N ASP A 154 -19.65 -3.69 17.51
CA ASP A 154 -19.16 -3.56 16.12
C ASP A 154 -18.26 -4.71 15.68
N CYS A 155 -18.14 -5.76 16.51
CA CYS A 155 -17.44 -7.00 16.16
C CYS A 155 -18.20 -8.22 16.68
N PRO A 156 -19.34 -8.59 16.08
CA PRO A 156 -20.13 -9.74 16.52
C PRO A 156 -19.38 -11.06 16.29
N PRO A 157 -19.68 -12.12 17.05
CA PRO A 157 -18.99 -13.40 16.99
C PRO A 157 -19.32 -14.25 15.76
N VAL A 158 -20.15 -13.74 14.87
CA VAL A 158 -20.55 -14.36 13.60
C VAL A 158 -20.37 -13.36 12.46
N PRO A 159 -20.09 -13.80 11.24
CA PRO A 159 -20.12 -12.94 10.07
C PRO A 159 -21.48 -12.26 9.95
N LYS A 160 -21.51 -10.93 10.00
CA LYS A 160 -22.73 -10.12 9.93
C LYS A 160 -22.42 -8.84 9.18
N TYR A 161 -23.34 -8.43 8.31
CA TYR A 161 -23.29 -7.08 7.74
C TYR A 161 -23.57 -6.05 8.84
N LEU A 162 -22.68 -5.10 8.97
CA LEU A 162 -22.86 -3.91 9.80
C LEU A 162 -22.84 -2.71 8.87
N GLU A 163 -23.84 -1.86 8.99
CA GLU A 163 -23.94 -0.66 8.18
C GLU A 163 -22.80 0.31 8.54
N PRO A 164 -21.97 0.71 7.55
CA PRO A 164 -20.92 1.68 7.82
C PRO A 164 -21.51 3.07 8.08
N SER A 165 -20.77 3.90 8.83
CA SER A 165 -21.19 5.27 9.16
C SER A 165 -21.30 6.17 7.92
N GLU A 166 -20.51 5.90 6.91
CA GLU A 166 -20.50 6.63 5.64
C GLU A 166 -20.71 5.65 4.47
N PHE A 167 -21.84 5.73 3.80
CA PHE A 167 -22.15 4.95 2.60
C PHE A 167 -23.21 5.67 1.77
N LEU A 168 -23.44 5.24 0.54
CA LEU A 168 -24.33 5.91 -0.39
C LEU A 168 -25.75 6.10 0.18
N GLY A 169 -26.26 5.16 0.97
CA GLY A 169 -27.60 5.20 1.56
C GLY A 169 -27.81 6.31 2.59
N ASN A 170 -26.76 6.87 3.19
CA ASN A 170 -26.84 8.02 4.10
C ASN A 170 -26.20 9.31 3.55
N ALA A 171 -25.82 9.30 2.27
CA ALA A 171 -25.36 10.50 1.59
C ALA A 171 -26.47 11.55 1.47
N LYS A 172 -26.16 12.81 1.75
CA LYS A 172 -27.08 13.92 1.57
C LYS A 172 -27.23 14.26 0.07
N PRO A 173 -28.30 14.93 -0.34
CA PRO A 173 -28.45 15.40 -1.71
C PRO A 173 -27.20 16.19 -2.17
N GLY A 174 -26.64 15.82 -3.31
CA GLY A 174 -25.43 16.43 -3.86
C GLY A 174 -24.11 15.83 -3.39
N GLN A 175 -24.11 14.99 -2.37
CA GLN A 175 -22.94 14.21 -1.95
C GLN A 175 -22.78 12.95 -2.79
N VAL A 176 -21.54 12.44 -2.81
CA VAL A 176 -21.17 11.21 -3.49
C VAL A 176 -20.45 10.27 -2.54
N HIS A 177 -20.62 8.98 -2.75
CA HIS A 177 -19.81 7.96 -2.11
C HIS A 177 -18.49 7.80 -2.88
N VAL A 178 -17.37 7.91 -2.19
CA VAL A 178 -16.04 7.79 -2.78
C VAL A 178 -15.51 6.38 -2.53
N VAL A 179 -15.28 5.62 -3.60
CA VAL A 179 -14.56 4.36 -3.55
C VAL A 179 -13.10 4.58 -3.96
N SER A 180 -12.18 3.91 -3.27
CA SER A 180 -10.74 4.11 -3.45
C SER A 180 -10.06 2.79 -3.80
N PRO A 181 -10.05 2.39 -5.08
CA PRO A 181 -9.38 1.18 -5.51
C PRO A 181 -7.86 1.37 -5.56
N HIS A 182 -7.15 0.23 -5.56
CA HIS A 182 -5.72 0.20 -5.87
C HIS A 182 -5.48 0.70 -7.31
N PRO A 183 -4.46 1.52 -7.54
CA PRO A 183 -4.12 1.98 -8.88
C PRO A 183 -3.58 0.85 -9.75
N TYR A 184 -3.94 0.87 -11.02
CA TYR A 184 -3.51 -0.16 -11.98
C TYR A 184 -2.00 -0.10 -12.29
N ASN A 185 -1.43 1.11 -12.35
CA ASN A 185 -0.08 1.36 -12.86
C ASN A 185 0.97 1.63 -11.77
N ARG A 186 0.64 1.38 -10.50
CA ARG A 186 1.56 1.55 -9.37
C ARG A 186 1.14 0.66 -8.20
N VAL A 187 2.00 0.53 -7.19
CA VAL A 187 1.72 -0.22 -5.97
C VAL A 187 1.55 0.78 -4.83
N HIS A 188 0.29 0.99 -4.41
CA HIS A 188 -0.07 1.98 -3.38
C HIS A 188 0.55 3.36 -3.68
N SER A 189 1.37 3.89 -2.77
CA SER A 189 2.07 5.16 -2.95
C SER A 189 3.44 5.05 -3.61
N GLN A 190 3.89 3.85 -3.95
CA GLN A 190 5.14 3.66 -4.67
C GLN A 190 5.03 4.14 -6.12
N MET A 191 6.16 4.50 -6.71
CA MET A 191 6.22 5.05 -8.07
C MET A 191 5.36 6.30 -8.29
N ALA A 192 5.01 7.02 -7.20
CA ALA A 192 4.18 8.23 -7.29
C ALA A 192 4.82 9.35 -8.14
N GLN A 193 6.12 9.26 -8.37
CA GLN A 193 6.91 10.22 -9.18
C GLN A 193 7.32 9.65 -10.55
N ALA A 194 6.98 8.39 -10.85
CA ALA A 194 7.29 7.78 -12.13
C ALA A 194 6.38 8.32 -13.25
N ASP A 195 6.93 8.43 -14.45
CA ASP A 195 6.18 8.96 -15.62
C ASP A 195 4.91 8.18 -15.91
N VAL A 196 4.92 6.86 -15.72
CA VAL A 196 3.75 5.98 -15.91
C VAL A 196 2.53 6.41 -15.08
N ARG A 197 2.75 7.04 -13.92
CA ARG A 197 1.67 7.59 -13.12
C ARG A 197 0.95 8.75 -13.82
N PHE A 198 1.70 9.58 -14.54
CA PHE A 198 1.15 10.79 -15.15
C PHE A 198 0.34 10.52 -16.42
N GLU A 199 0.44 9.32 -17.00
CA GLU A 199 -0.31 8.93 -18.19
C GLU A 199 -1.84 9.03 -18.01
N GLN A 200 -2.34 8.77 -16.79
CA GLN A 200 -3.75 8.82 -16.47
C GLN A 200 -4.16 10.10 -15.73
N ASN A 201 -3.24 11.01 -15.51
CA ASN A 201 -3.53 12.26 -14.82
C ASN A 201 -4.27 13.24 -15.74
N VAL A 202 -5.22 13.98 -15.15
CA VAL A 202 -5.90 15.08 -15.79
C VAL A 202 -5.33 16.39 -15.25
N LYS A 203 -4.73 17.20 -16.12
CA LYS A 203 -4.07 18.47 -15.74
C LYS A 203 -3.11 18.32 -14.56
N GLY A 204 -2.32 17.21 -14.56
CA GLY A 204 -1.32 16.93 -13.52
C GLY A 204 -1.86 16.37 -12.19
N ARG A 205 -3.12 16.00 -12.10
CA ARG A 205 -3.77 15.47 -10.90
C ARG A 205 -4.34 14.08 -11.12
N GLN A 206 -4.47 13.32 -10.06
CA GLN A 206 -5.15 12.03 -10.08
C GLN A 206 -6.53 12.20 -10.73
N HIS A 207 -6.87 11.32 -11.65
CA HIS A 207 -8.21 11.29 -12.21
C HIS A 207 -9.22 10.75 -11.20
N VAL A 208 -10.46 11.23 -11.30
CA VAL A 208 -11.62 10.70 -10.59
C VAL A 208 -12.69 10.34 -11.61
N LEU A 209 -13.19 9.10 -11.55
CA LEU A 209 -14.30 8.65 -12.40
C LEU A 209 -15.60 9.19 -11.83
N ILE A 210 -16.41 9.82 -12.70
CA ILE A 210 -17.69 10.44 -12.34
C ILE A 210 -18.75 9.94 -13.33
N SER A 211 -19.95 9.59 -12.85
CA SER A 211 -21.04 9.18 -13.73
C SER A 211 -21.49 10.32 -14.66
N VAL A 212 -22.02 9.95 -15.82
CA VAL A 212 -22.56 10.93 -16.78
C VAL A 212 -23.65 11.78 -16.14
N GLU A 213 -24.49 11.15 -15.30
CA GLU A 213 -25.61 11.81 -14.63
C GLU A 213 -25.12 12.81 -13.56
N ASP A 214 -24.18 12.41 -12.69
CA ASP A 214 -23.64 13.33 -11.68
C ASP A 214 -22.86 14.47 -12.31
N ALA A 215 -22.14 14.21 -13.38
CA ALA A 215 -21.42 15.23 -14.13
C ALA A 215 -22.40 16.26 -14.74
N ALA A 216 -23.51 15.80 -15.34
CA ALA A 216 -24.54 16.67 -15.89
C ALA A 216 -25.23 17.49 -14.78
N ASP A 217 -25.65 16.84 -13.69
CA ASP A 217 -26.32 17.49 -12.55
C ASP A 217 -25.45 18.60 -11.92
N LYS A 218 -24.12 18.47 -11.99
CA LYS A 218 -23.15 19.40 -11.38
C LYS A 218 -22.44 20.32 -12.38
N GLY A 219 -22.77 20.23 -13.67
CA GLY A 219 -22.15 21.05 -14.73
C GLY A 219 -20.66 20.75 -14.92
N ILE A 220 -20.24 19.51 -14.63
CA ILE A 220 -18.85 19.02 -14.78
C ILE A 220 -18.68 18.41 -16.17
N LYS A 221 -17.60 18.76 -16.85
CA LYS A 221 -17.22 18.20 -18.15
C LYS A 221 -16.01 17.29 -18.00
N ASN A 222 -15.86 16.35 -18.93
CA ASN A 222 -14.65 15.53 -18.99
C ASN A 222 -13.41 16.41 -19.12
N GLY A 223 -12.40 16.15 -18.26
CA GLY A 223 -11.19 16.97 -18.20
C GLY A 223 -11.27 18.23 -17.33
N ASP A 224 -12.41 18.52 -16.69
CA ASP A 224 -12.49 19.57 -15.69
C ASP A 224 -11.73 19.21 -14.42
N LEU A 225 -11.35 20.22 -13.64
CA LEU A 225 -10.92 20.00 -12.27
C LEU A 225 -12.14 20.03 -11.35
N VAL A 226 -12.12 19.13 -10.38
CA VAL A 226 -13.17 19.01 -9.37
C VAL A 226 -12.59 19.00 -7.96
N GLU A 227 -13.34 19.52 -7.02
CA GLU A 227 -13.05 19.43 -5.59
C GLU A 227 -13.94 18.35 -4.97
N LEU A 228 -13.32 17.45 -4.22
CA LEU A 228 -13.98 16.54 -3.29
C LEU A 228 -13.64 17.01 -1.88
N SER A 229 -14.67 17.23 -1.05
CA SER A 229 -14.48 17.77 0.30
C SER A 229 -15.49 17.23 1.32
N ASN A 230 -15.08 17.21 2.57
CA ASN A 230 -15.93 16.93 3.73
C ASN A 230 -15.35 17.61 4.98
N SER A 231 -15.85 17.29 6.16
CA SER A 231 -15.40 17.89 7.43
C SER A 231 -13.92 17.58 7.77
N ARG A 232 -13.28 16.62 7.13
CA ARG A 232 -11.88 16.24 7.37
C ARG A 232 -10.90 17.02 6.50
N GLY A 233 -11.32 17.41 5.31
CA GLY A 233 -10.47 18.15 4.39
C GLY A 233 -11.03 18.22 2.98
N ALA A 234 -10.16 18.62 2.05
CA ALA A 234 -10.48 18.75 0.64
C ALA A 234 -9.33 18.33 -0.27
N LEU A 235 -9.67 17.87 -1.45
CA LEU A 235 -8.71 17.53 -2.51
C LEU A 235 -9.22 17.98 -3.87
N ILE A 236 -8.29 18.20 -4.81
CA ILE A 236 -8.57 18.53 -6.19
C ILE A 236 -8.14 17.37 -7.07
N ALA A 237 -9.04 16.89 -7.91
CA ALA A 237 -8.83 15.79 -8.84
C ALA A 237 -9.27 16.20 -10.26
N GLY A 238 -8.88 15.42 -11.26
CA GLY A 238 -9.29 15.63 -12.63
C GLY A 238 -10.46 14.74 -13.03
N ALA A 239 -11.54 15.30 -13.55
CA ALA A 239 -12.75 14.58 -13.89
C ALA A 239 -12.57 13.72 -15.16
N VAL A 240 -12.91 12.44 -15.05
CA VAL A 240 -13.13 11.51 -16.16
C VAL A 240 -14.60 11.10 -16.11
N VAL A 241 -15.40 11.66 -17.02
CA VAL A 241 -16.82 11.37 -17.11
C VAL A 241 -17.03 10.05 -17.86
N THR A 242 -17.76 9.11 -17.28
CA THR A 242 -17.93 7.75 -17.82
C THR A 242 -19.26 7.13 -17.43
N ASP A 243 -19.73 6.21 -18.25
CA ASP A 243 -20.89 5.34 -17.99
C ASP A 243 -20.55 4.07 -17.19
N LYS A 244 -19.27 3.90 -16.82
CA LYS A 244 -18.79 2.70 -16.10
C LYS A 244 -18.94 2.79 -14.58
N ILE A 245 -19.47 3.90 -14.07
CA ILE A 245 -19.71 4.10 -12.64
C ILE A 245 -21.15 4.56 -12.42
N MET A 246 -21.78 4.08 -11.35
CA MET A 246 -23.16 4.39 -11.05
C MET A 246 -23.32 5.83 -10.49
N LYS A 247 -24.49 6.42 -10.69
CA LYS A 247 -24.87 7.72 -10.09
C LYS A 247 -24.69 7.71 -8.57
N GLY A 248 -24.17 8.80 -8.03
CA GLY A 248 -23.91 9.00 -6.62
C GLY A 248 -22.61 8.34 -6.12
N VAL A 249 -21.84 7.72 -7.01
CA VAL A 249 -20.53 7.09 -6.66
C VAL A 249 -19.44 7.69 -7.53
N VAL A 250 -18.30 7.95 -6.95
CA VAL A 250 -17.07 8.31 -7.67
C VAL A 250 -15.94 7.38 -7.31
N SER A 251 -15.02 7.16 -8.24
CA SER A 251 -13.85 6.31 -8.00
C SER A 251 -12.57 7.14 -8.11
N LEU A 252 -11.81 7.20 -7.02
CA LEU A 252 -10.55 7.92 -6.92
C LEU A 252 -9.48 6.98 -6.36
N GLU A 253 -8.52 6.59 -7.18
CA GLU A 253 -7.45 5.67 -6.79
C GLU A 253 -6.61 6.19 -5.64
N GLU A 254 -6.20 5.28 -4.74
CA GLU A 254 -5.36 5.60 -3.59
C GLU A 254 -3.90 5.91 -3.96
N GLY A 255 -3.11 6.30 -2.96
CA GLY A 255 -1.65 6.28 -2.98
C GLY A 255 -0.99 7.56 -3.52
N ASN A 256 -1.73 8.60 -3.85
CA ASN A 256 -1.13 9.89 -4.17
C ASN A 256 -0.52 10.56 -2.92
N TRP A 257 0.62 11.19 -3.13
CA TRP A 257 1.26 11.96 -2.08
C TRP A 257 0.54 13.29 -1.87
N ILE A 258 0.39 13.67 -0.61
CA ILE A 258 -0.27 14.91 -0.23
C ILE A 258 0.60 16.09 -0.66
N GLN A 259 -0.01 17.02 -1.41
CA GLN A 259 0.57 18.30 -1.82
C GLN A 259 -0.46 19.39 -1.57
N LEU A 260 -0.28 20.15 -0.50
CA LEU A 260 -1.23 21.18 -0.13
C LEU A 260 -1.08 22.44 -1.00
N ASP A 261 -2.19 23.01 -1.41
CA ASP A 261 -2.27 24.35 -1.98
C ASP A 261 -2.33 25.43 -0.87
N SER A 262 -2.36 26.70 -1.24
CA SER A 262 -2.43 27.81 -0.29
C SER A 262 -3.70 27.82 0.57
N LYS A 263 -4.74 27.09 0.16
CA LYS A 263 -6.02 26.94 0.87
C LYS A 263 -6.09 25.68 1.73
N GLY A 264 -5.00 24.91 1.81
CA GLY A 264 -4.93 23.67 2.57
C GLY A 264 -5.62 22.46 1.92
N ARG A 265 -6.02 22.56 0.63
CA ARG A 265 -6.56 21.44 -0.16
C ARG A 265 -5.42 20.62 -0.77
N CYS A 266 -5.59 19.32 -0.89
CA CYS A 266 -4.60 18.51 -1.60
C CYS A 266 -4.72 18.70 -3.11
N ASN A 267 -3.72 19.34 -3.71
CA ASN A 267 -3.69 19.66 -5.13
C ASN A 267 -3.23 18.53 -6.06
N SER A 268 -2.94 17.33 -5.51
CA SER A 268 -2.54 16.14 -6.26
C SER A 268 -3.62 15.07 -6.38
N GLY A 269 -4.73 15.20 -5.63
CA GLY A 269 -5.80 14.21 -5.58
C GLY A 269 -5.56 13.07 -4.59
N ALA A 270 -4.92 13.32 -3.44
CA ALA A 270 -4.72 12.31 -2.41
C ALA A 270 -6.01 12.08 -1.60
N ILE A 271 -6.62 10.91 -1.77
CA ILE A 271 -7.87 10.52 -1.12
C ILE A 271 -7.80 10.58 0.42
N ASN A 272 -6.63 10.39 1.01
CA ASN A 272 -6.42 10.42 2.46
C ASN A 272 -6.79 11.76 3.13
N MET A 273 -6.96 12.82 2.35
CA MET A 273 -7.46 14.11 2.87
C MET A 273 -8.90 14.04 3.38
N ILE A 274 -9.69 13.10 2.86
CA ILE A 274 -11.13 13.03 3.12
C ILE A 274 -11.59 11.71 3.72
N THR A 275 -10.72 10.68 3.79
CA THR A 275 -11.05 9.40 4.41
C THR A 275 -11.01 9.46 5.93
N THR A 276 -11.74 8.55 6.56
CA THR A 276 -11.77 8.43 8.02
C THR A 276 -10.53 7.69 8.55
N SER A 277 -10.10 8.05 9.77
CA SER A 277 -9.08 7.33 10.55
C SER A 277 -9.70 6.40 11.60
N VAL A 278 -11.01 6.17 11.55
CA VAL A 278 -11.68 5.27 12.49
C VAL A 278 -11.30 3.82 12.16
N ALA A 279 -10.98 3.05 13.19
CA ALA A 279 -10.73 1.61 13.08
C ALA A 279 -11.97 0.86 12.57
N SER A 280 -11.77 -0.27 11.90
CA SER A 280 -12.87 -1.08 11.37
C SER A 280 -13.77 -1.68 12.45
N SER A 281 -13.25 -1.87 13.67
CA SER A 281 -14.00 -2.26 14.86
C SER A 281 -13.20 -2.01 16.13
N GLY A 282 -13.83 -2.14 17.28
CA GLY A 282 -13.17 -2.08 18.60
C GLY A 282 -12.11 -3.17 18.82
N LEU A 283 -12.11 -4.24 18.03
CA LEU A 283 -11.12 -5.33 18.09
C LEU A 283 -10.12 -5.31 16.91
N SER A 284 -10.39 -4.57 15.86
CA SER A 284 -9.55 -4.53 14.66
C SER A 284 -9.16 -3.11 14.31
N GLN A 285 -7.87 -2.90 14.03
CA GLN A 285 -7.31 -1.63 13.57
C GLN A 285 -7.22 -1.55 12.02
N ALA A 286 -7.98 -2.39 11.31
CA ALA A 286 -8.00 -2.34 9.85
C ALA A 286 -8.63 -1.04 9.34
N THR A 287 -8.26 -0.66 8.12
CA THR A 287 -8.78 0.55 7.47
C THR A 287 -10.25 0.41 7.07
N SER A 288 -10.97 1.53 7.15
CA SER A 288 -12.34 1.70 6.63
C SER A 288 -12.41 2.75 5.51
N ALA A 289 -11.29 3.00 4.82
CA ALA A 289 -11.14 4.09 3.85
C ALA A 289 -12.12 4.05 2.66
N ASN A 290 -12.66 2.88 2.31
CA ASN A 290 -13.63 2.72 1.21
C ASN A 290 -15.08 3.07 1.60
N THR A 291 -15.29 3.60 2.79
CA THR A 291 -16.58 4.12 3.26
C THR A 291 -16.43 5.63 3.49
N CYS A 292 -16.43 6.41 2.42
CA CYS A 292 -16.20 7.85 2.48
C CYS A 292 -17.30 8.58 1.72
N ILE A 293 -17.90 9.60 2.35
CA ILE A 293 -18.84 10.53 1.70
C ILE A 293 -18.16 11.89 1.56
N ALA A 294 -18.33 12.51 0.40
CA ALA A 294 -17.82 13.84 0.11
C ALA A 294 -18.80 14.67 -0.73
N ASP A 295 -18.72 15.98 -0.60
CA ASP A 295 -19.29 16.92 -1.55
C ASP A 295 -18.44 16.93 -2.81
N LEU A 296 -19.08 16.98 -3.99
CA LEU A 296 -18.43 17.04 -5.29
C LEU A 296 -18.87 18.32 -5.99
N LYS A 297 -17.92 19.15 -6.41
CA LYS A 297 -18.18 20.35 -7.22
C LYS A 297 -17.07 20.61 -8.23
N ARG A 298 -17.36 21.38 -9.28
CA ARG A 298 -16.34 21.88 -10.20
C ARG A 298 -15.39 22.84 -9.47
N CYS A 299 -14.10 22.78 -9.77
CA CYS A 299 -13.05 23.61 -9.19
C CYS A 299 -12.47 24.53 -10.27
N ASP A 300 -12.76 25.83 -10.17
CA ASP A 300 -12.28 26.85 -11.13
C ASP A 300 -11.05 27.61 -10.60
N ASP A 301 -10.67 27.42 -9.34
CA ASP A 301 -9.64 28.17 -8.63
C ASP A 301 -8.44 27.29 -8.17
N ALA A 302 -8.22 26.20 -8.89
CA ALA A 302 -7.10 25.31 -8.60
C ALA A 302 -5.76 25.95 -8.96
N GLU A 303 -4.82 25.92 -8.02
CA GLU A 303 -3.43 26.33 -8.26
C GLU A 303 -2.71 25.35 -9.18
N SER A 304 -1.62 25.78 -9.83
CA SER A 304 -0.79 24.87 -10.61
C SER A 304 -0.26 23.73 -9.72
N PRO A 305 -0.28 22.46 -10.19
CA PRO A 305 0.28 21.37 -9.41
C PRO A 305 1.80 21.54 -9.30
N ASN A 306 2.34 21.42 -8.11
CA ASN A 306 3.78 21.32 -7.94
C ASN A 306 4.23 19.98 -8.51
N ARG A 307 5.13 19.99 -9.49
CA ARG A 307 5.92 18.82 -9.84
C ARG A 307 6.93 18.64 -8.71
N ALA A 308 6.64 17.73 -7.77
CA ALA A 308 7.60 17.38 -6.73
C ALA A 308 8.71 16.52 -7.31
#